data_65001e70a949de819a738ff9288a4c1b
#
_entry.id   65001e70a949de819a738ff9288a4c1b
#
_cell.length_a   1.000
_cell.length_b   1.000
_cell.length_c   1.000
_cell.angle_alpha   90.00
_cell.angle_beta   90.00
_cell.angle_gamma   90.00
#
_symmetry.space_group_name_H-M   'P 1'
#
loop_
_entity.id
_entity.type
_entity.pdbx_description
1 polymer ?
#
loop_
_entity_poly.entity_id
_entity_poly.type
_entity_poly.pdbx_seq_one_letter_code
_entity_poly.pdbx_strand_id
1 'polypeptide(L)'
;MRVGSDAFTSLPLSVPGGRPRSGETTPGELLAAAYCAFMATNLAQRLERDGVPAHELVVGVWCRLSTDVIARSVEALDIEVHGRVPGLDKEGFRAAARAALALSSKSLAMRNDLHTELRVSLSPRGRH
;
A
#
# COMPACT_ATOMS: atom_id res chain seq x y z
N MET A 1 -5.43 -1.74 -3.53
CA MET A 1 -5.68 -0.87 -4.70
C MET A 1 -4.79 -1.27 -5.84
N ARG A 2 -5.34 -1.26 -7.00
CA ARG A 2 -4.60 -1.60 -8.19
C ARG A 2 -4.48 -0.37 -9.08
N VAL A 3 -3.26 -0.10 -9.52
CA VAL A 3 -3.00 1.04 -10.39
C VAL A 3 -2.31 0.52 -11.63
N GLY A 4 -2.91 0.76 -12.77
CA GLY A 4 -2.31 0.46 -14.05
C GLY A 4 -1.87 1.74 -14.70
N SER A 5 -1.39 1.61 -15.93
CA SER A 5 -0.98 2.78 -16.68
C SER A 5 -2.15 3.72 -16.94
N ASP A 6 -3.35 3.20 -16.87
CA ASP A 6 -4.52 4.00 -17.20
C ASP A 6 -5.21 4.61 -16.00
N ALA A 7 -5.40 3.86 -14.94
CA ALA A 7 -6.17 4.36 -13.82
C ALA A 7 -6.26 3.32 -12.73
N PHE A 8 -6.86 3.73 -11.65
CA PHE A 8 -7.22 2.80 -10.60
C PHE A 8 -8.26 1.84 -11.11
N THR A 9 -8.08 0.58 -10.80
CA THR A 9 -9.03 -0.43 -11.20
C THR A 9 -9.79 -1.03 -10.05
N SER A 10 -9.17 -1.10 -8.88
CA SER A 10 -9.86 -1.69 -7.74
C SER A 10 -9.18 -1.25 -6.46
N LEU A 11 -9.91 -1.39 -5.39
CA LEU A 11 -9.43 -1.07 -4.05
C LEU A 11 -9.66 -2.27 -3.16
N PRO A 12 -8.66 -3.13 -2.98
CA PRO A 12 -8.83 -4.28 -2.12
C PRO A 12 -8.84 -3.85 -0.66
N LEU A 13 -9.98 -3.95 -0.04
CA LEU A 13 -10.12 -3.63 1.37
C LEU A 13 -10.13 -4.91 2.15
N SER A 14 -9.23 -5.02 3.11
CA SER A 14 -9.14 -6.19 3.95
C SER A 14 -9.19 -5.78 5.41
N VAL A 15 -9.89 -6.57 6.18
CA VAL A 15 -9.96 -6.37 7.61
C VAL A 15 -9.30 -7.56 8.26
N PRO A 16 -8.13 -7.36 8.87
CA PRO A 16 -7.44 -8.48 9.52
C PRO A 16 -8.29 -9.08 10.63
N GLY A 17 -8.37 -10.38 10.63
CA GLY A 17 -9.06 -11.09 11.68
C GLY A 17 -10.57 -10.98 11.64
N GLY A 18 -11.12 -10.45 10.55
CA GLY A 18 -12.55 -10.31 10.52
C GLY A 18 -13.08 -10.15 9.14
N ARG A 19 -14.36 -10.11 9.07
CA ARG A 19 -15.07 -9.96 7.84
C ARG A 19 -15.90 -8.70 7.93
N PRO A 20 -15.85 -7.82 6.95
CA PRO A 20 -16.65 -6.61 7.01
C PRO A 20 -18.14 -6.96 6.97
N ARG A 21 -18.90 -6.19 7.66
CA ARG A 21 -20.33 -6.32 7.60
C ARG A 21 -20.84 -5.68 6.35
N SER A 22 -21.90 -6.25 5.84
CA SER A 22 -22.51 -5.72 4.66
C SER A 22 -22.95 -4.28 4.87
N GLY A 23 -22.47 -3.39 4.02
CA GLY A 23 -22.86 -2.00 4.10
C GLY A 23 -22.16 -1.17 5.16
N GLU A 24 -21.17 -1.75 5.82
CA GLU A 24 -20.44 -1.03 6.85
C GLU A 24 -18.97 -0.99 6.55
N THR A 25 -18.36 0.16 6.84
CA THR A 25 -16.93 0.34 6.71
C THR A 25 -16.38 0.74 8.08
N THR A 26 -15.43 -0.04 8.57
CA THR A 26 -14.84 0.26 9.87
C THR A 26 -13.79 1.35 9.72
N PRO A 27 -13.45 2.03 10.82
CA PRO A 27 -12.36 3.02 10.77
C PRO A 27 -11.05 2.43 10.29
N GLY A 28 -10.76 1.18 10.66
CA GLY A 28 -9.55 0.52 10.19
C GLY A 28 -9.56 0.33 8.69
N GLU A 29 -10.71 -0.02 8.13
CA GLU A 29 -10.83 -0.16 6.69
C GLU A 29 -10.65 1.16 5.97
N LEU A 30 -11.19 2.24 6.54
CA LEU A 30 -11.03 3.56 5.95
C LEU A 30 -9.56 3.99 5.97
N LEU A 31 -8.88 3.74 7.07
CA LEU A 31 -7.47 4.08 7.15
C LEU A 31 -6.65 3.24 6.17
N ALA A 32 -6.93 1.94 6.10
CA ALA A 32 -6.23 1.08 5.16
C ALA A 32 -6.47 1.53 3.73
N ALA A 33 -7.69 1.91 3.41
CA ALA A 33 -8.01 2.38 2.07
C ALA A 33 -7.27 3.68 1.75
N ALA A 34 -7.22 4.60 2.71
CA ALA A 34 -6.52 5.85 2.50
C ALA A 34 -5.03 5.62 2.33
N TYR A 35 -4.45 4.77 3.17
CA TYR A 35 -3.03 4.47 3.08
C TYR A 35 -2.72 3.80 1.75
N CYS A 36 -3.59 2.89 1.33
CA CYS A 36 -3.42 2.19 0.07
C CYS A 36 -3.43 3.18 -1.09
N ALA A 37 -4.33 4.14 -1.07
CA ALA A 37 -4.41 5.15 -2.12
C ALA A 37 -3.15 6.01 -2.16
N PHE A 38 -2.66 6.44 -1.00
CA PHE A 38 -1.43 7.21 -0.94
C PHE A 38 -0.24 6.40 -1.42
N MET A 39 -0.14 5.15 -0.98
CA MET A 39 0.96 4.28 -1.37
C MET A 39 1.02 4.08 -2.88
N ALA A 40 -0.13 3.73 -3.46
CA ALA A 40 -0.19 3.48 -4.89
C ALA A 40 0.15 4.72 -5.68
N THR A 41 -0.42 5.85 -5.28
CA THR A 41 -0.18 7.11 -5.99
C THR A 41 1.26 7.57 -5.85
N ASN A 42 1.79 7.54 -4.63
CA ASN A 42 3.15 8.00 -4.39
C ASN A 42 4.17 7.12 -5.10
N LEU A 43 3.93 5.80 -5.08
CA LEU A 43 4.85 4.88 -5.73
C LEU A 43 4.80 5.05 -7.25
N ALA A 44 3.60 5.16 -7.80
CA ALA A 44 3.48 5.35 -9.25
C ALA A 44 4.16 6.63 -9.69
N GLN A 45 3.98 7.71 -8.94
CA GLN A 45 4.63 8.98 -9.27
C GLN A 45 6.14 8.90 -9.16
N ARG A 46 6.62 8.19 -8.15
CA ARG A 46 8.06 8.04 -7.95
C ARG A 46 8.68 7.28 -9.11
N LEU A 47 8.05 6.19 -9.52
CA LEU A 47 8.57 5.39 -10.62
C LEU A 47 8.54 6.17 -11.92
N GLU A 48 7.49 6.94 -12.13
CA GLU A 48 7.40 7.75 -13.34
C GLU A 48 8.48 8.80 -13.37
N ARG A 49 8.72 9.46 -12.22
CA ARG A 49 9.75 10.48 -12.14
C ARG A 49 11.13 9.90 -12.37
N ASP A 50 11.33 8.66 -11.94
CA ASP A 50 12.61 7.97 -12.12
C ASP A 50 12.78 7.40 -13.53
N GLY A 51 11.81 7.56 -14.40
CA GLY A 51 11.90 7.11 -15.77
C GLY A 51 11.57 5.64 -15.97
N VAL A 52 11.01 4.99 -14.97
CA VAL A 52 10.64 3.59 -15.06
C VAL A 52 9.17 3.42 -14.65
N PRO A 53 8.25 3.94 -15.45
CA PRO A 53 6.84 3.84 -15.10
C PRO A 53 6.38 2.40 -14.99
N ALA A 54 5.50 2.16 -14.04
CA ALA A 54 4.98 0.82 -13.82
C ALA A 54 3.93 0.48 -14.87
N HIS A 55 3.96 -0.76 -15.34
CA HIS A 55 2.88 -1.27 -16.17
C HIS A 55 1.72 -1.66 -15.29
N GLU A 56 2.00 -2.10 -14.07
CA GLU A 56 0.96 -2.50 -13.14
C GLU A 56 1.49 -2.38 -11.72
N LEU A 57 0.64 -1.90 -10.84
CA LEU A 57 0.93 -1.89 -9.40
C LEU A 57 -0.31 -2.40 -8.68
N VAL A 58 -0.09 -3.31 -7.75
CA VAL A 58 -1.15 -3.79 -6.87
C VAL A 58 -0.68 -3.56 -5.45
N VAL A 59 -1.46 -2.83 -4.69
CA VAL A 59 -1.10 -2.49 -3.31
C VAL A 59 -2.19 -3.00 -2.40
N GLY A 60 -1.79 -3.72 -1.37
CA GLY A 60 -2.70 -4.15 -0.33
C GLY A 60 -2.22 -3.61 1.00
N VAL A 61 -3.14 -3.11 1.80
CA VAL A 61 -2.82 -2.56 3.10
C VAL A 61 -3.77 -3.15 4.13
N TRP A 62 -3.23 -3.67 5.20
CA TRP A 62 -3.99 -4.21 6.31
C TRP A 62 -3.61 -3.47 7.57
N CYS A 63 -4.60 -2.98 8.29
CA CYS A 63 -4.41 -2.32 9.57
C CYS A 63 -4.74 -3.27 10.69
N ARG A 64 -3.88 -3.34 11.69
CA ARG A 64 -4.18 -4.07 12.90
C ARG A 64 -4.47 -3.07 14.00
N LEU A 65 -5.65 -3.18 14.58
CA LEU A 65 -6.08 -2.28 15.62
C LEU A 65 -5.84 -2.91 16.98
N SER A 66 -5.66 -2.05 17.97
CA SER A 66 -5.51 -2.55 19.34
C SER A 66 -6.82 -3.18 19.79
N THR A 67 -6.71 -4.08 20.76
CA THR A 67 -7.88 -4.70 21.34
C THR A 67 -8.48 -3.88 22.46
N ASP A 68 -7.88 -2.74 22.77
CA ASP A 68 -8.38 -1.86 23.82
C ASP A 68 -9.69 -1.24 23.40
N VAL A 69 -10.73 -1.54 24.13
CA VAL A 69 -12.07 -1.06 23.80
C VAL A 69 -12.20 0.44 24.01
N ILE A 70 -11.41 0.99 24.92
CA ILE A 70 -11.54 2.39 25.29
C ILE A 70 -10.77 3.28 24.34
N ALA A 71 -9.54 2.89 24.00
CA ALA A 71 -8.68 3.71 23.16
C ALA A 71 -8.19 2.89 21.97
N ARG A 72 -9.04 2.73 20.98
CA ARG A 72 -8.65 2.00 19.79
C ARG A 72 -7.63 2.79 19.01
N SER A 73 -6.54 2.14 18.69
CA SER A 73 -5.48 2.77 17.92
C SER A 73 -4.91 1.75 16.95
N VAL A 74 -4.23 2.24 15.93
CA VAL A 74 -3.57 1.39 14.99
C VAL A 74 -2.28 0.90 15.62
N GLU A 75 -2.11 -0.42 15.69
CA GLU A 75 -0.91 -1.03 16.24
C GLU A 75 0.12 -1.33 15.17
N ALA A 76 -0.35 -1.71 14.00
CA ALA A 76 0.56 -2.13 12.95
C ALA A 76 -0.09 -1.98 11.59
N LEU A 77 0.74 -1.83 10.59
CA LEU A 77 0.35 -1.83 9.20
C LEU A 77 1.12 -2.92 8.47
N ASP A 78 0.41 -3.73 7.71
CA ASP A 78 1.03 -4.68 6.79
C ASP A 78 0.75 -4.20 5.39
N ILE A 79 1.81 -4.04 4.60
CA ILE A 79 1.69 -3.51 3.26
C ILE A 79 2.35 -4.46 2.29
N GLU A 80 1.63 -4.83 1.25
CA GLU A 80 2.15 -5.65 0.18
C GLU A 80 2.05 -4.88 -1.11
N VAL A 81 3.15 -4.86 -1.85
CA VAL A 81 3.20 -4.18 -3.13
C VAL A 81 3.71 -5.16 -4.17
N HIS A 82 2.93 -5.34 -5.20
CA HIS A 82 3.33 -6.16 -6.32
C HIS A 82 3.33 -5.28 -7.56
N GLY A 83 4.40 -5.37 -8.35
CA GLY A 83 4.49 -4.51 -9.52
C GLY A 83 5.06 -5.23 -10.71
N ARG A 84 4.76 -4.65 -11.86
CA ARG A 84 5.42 -4.99 -13.10
C ARG A 84 6.01 -3.70 -13.63
N VAL A 85 7.33 -3.59 -13.49
CA VAL A 85 8.04 -2.34 -13.77
C VAL A 85 9.23 -2.66 -14.66
N PRO A 86 9.06 -2.59 -15.97
CA PRO A 86 10.19 -2.90 -16.87
C PRO A 86 11.35 -1.97 -16.61
N GLY A 87 12.54 -2.55 -16.58
CA GLY A 87 13.75 -1.77 -16.40
C GLY A 87 14.15 -1.55 -14.95
N LEU A 88 13.44 -2.13 -14.02
CA LEU A 88 13.75 -1.95 -12.61
C LEU A 88 13.91 -3.31 -11.94
N ASP A 89 14.96 -3.45 -11.13
CA ASP A 89 15.15 -4.68 -10.38
C ASP A 89 14.44 -4.61 -9.04
N LYS A 90 14.50 -5.71 -8.30
CA LYS A 90 13.76 -5.81 -7.05
C LYS A 90 14.29 -4.83 -6.01
N GLU A 91 15.59 -4.61 -5.98
CA GLU A 91 16.19 -3.67 -5.04
C GLU A 91 15.70 -2.25 -5.31
N GLY A 92 15.69 -1.86 -6.57
CA GLY A 92 15.21 -0.54 -6.93
C GLY A 92 13.73 -0.38 -6.63
N PHE A 93 12.97 -1.43 -6.87
CA PHE A 93 11.55 -1.38 -6.57
C PHE A 93 11.30 -1.27 -5.07
N ARG A 94 12.07 -2.01 -4.29
CA ARG A 94 11.95 -1.93 -2.83
C ARG A 94 12.30 -0.53 -2.33
N ALA A 95 13.35 0.06 -2.88
CA ALA A 95 13.74 1.41 -2.47
C ALA A 95 12.65 2.42 -2.80
N ALA A 96 12.04 2.30 -3.97
CA ALA A 96 10.96 3.19 -4.34
C ALA A 96 9.75 2.98 -3.44
N ALA A 97 9.46 1.73 -3.11
CA ALA A 97 8.33 1.44 -2.23
C ALA A 97 8.56 1.99 -0.83
N ARG A 98 9.78 1.91 -0.33
CA ARG A 98 10.09 2.47 0.99
C ARG A 98 9.94 3.98 0.99
N ALA A 99 10.36 4.64 -0.07
CA ALA A 99 10.18 6.08 -0.18
C ALA A 99 8.71 6.46 -0.20
N ALA A 100 7.91 5.69 -0.94
CA ALA A 100 6.48 5.93 -1.00
C ALA A 100 5.84 5.68 0.36
N LEU A 101 6.33 4.67 1.08
CA LEU A 101 5.84 4.36 2.41
C LEU A 101 6.06 5.53 3.36
N ALA A 102 7.28 6.07 3.36
CA ALA A 102 7.61 7.17 4.25
C ALA A 102 6.74 8.39 3.96
N LEU A 103 6.55 8.67 2.67
CA LEU A 103 5.75 9.81 2.28
C LEU A 103 4.28 9.63 2.65
N SER A 104 3.78 8.41 2.49
CA SER A 104 2.38 8.11 2.81
C SER A 104 2.13 8.23 4.31
N SER A 105 3.06 7.73 5.12
CA SER A 105 2.94 7.83 6.57
C SER A 105 2.95 9.27 7.02
N LYS A 106 3.79 10.09 6.40
CA LYS A 106 3.86 11.50 6.73
C LYS A 106 2.57 12.20 6.33
N SER A 107 2.05 11.89 5.15
CA SER A 107 0.83 12.52 4.67
C SER A 107 -0.36 12.22 5.57
N LEU A 108 -0.38 11.04 6.16
CA LEU A 108 -1.48 10.64 7.04
C LEU A 108 -1.16 10.88 8.51
N ALA A 109 -0.04 11.54 8.80
CA ALA A 109 0.38 11.86 10.17
C ALA A 109 0.42 10.63 11.06
N MET A 110 0.97 9.54 10.52
CA MET A 110 1.09 8.31 11.30
C MET A 110 2.18 8.46 12.35
N ARG A 111 2.03 7.72 13.44
CA ARG A 111 3.04 7.75 14.50
C ARG A 111 4.35 7.16 14.01
N ASN A 112 5.45 7.69 14.51
CA ASN A 112 6.77 7.22 14.10
C ASN A 112 7.08 5.82 14.62
N ASP A 113 6.47 5.45 15.74
CA ASP A 113 6.74 4.15 16.36
C ASP A 113 5.77 3.07 15.89
N LEU A 114 4.97 3.37 14.89
CA LEU A 114 4.03 2.40 14.36
C LEU A 114 4.78 1.26 13.67
N HIS A 115 4.47 0.04 14.06
CA HIS A 115 5.09 -1.11 13.43
C HIS A 115 4.55 -1.27 12.03
N THR A 116 5.44 -1.31 11.05
CA THR A 116 5.05 -1.40 9.66
C THR A 116 5.89 -2.48 8.98
N GLU A 117 5.21 -3.39 8.29
CA GLU A 117 5.88 -4.40 7.49
C GLU A 117 5.58 -4.15 6.04
N LEU A 118 6.61 -4.14 5.23
CA LEU A 118 6.49 -3.91 3.80
C LEU A 118 7.06 -5.11 3.06
N ARG A 119 6.24 -5.71 2.23
CA ARG A 119 6.66 -6.82 1.37
C ARG A 119 6.47 -6.38 -0.07
N VAL A 120 7.51 -6.58 -0.87
CA VAL A 120 7.47 -6.19 -2.27
C VAL A 120 7.76 -7.40 -3.13
N SER A 121 7.17 -7.41 -4.31
CA SER A 121 7.45 -8.42 -5.31
C SER A 121 7.30 -7.82 -6.69
N LEU A 122 8.07 -8.35 -7.62
CA LEU A 122 8.04 -7.89 -9.00
C LEU A 122 7.69 -9.07 -9.90
N SER A 123 6.82 -8.81 -10.86
CA SER A 123 6.56 -9.80 -11.91
C SER A 123 7.81 -9.95 -12.78
N PRO A 124 8.06 -11.15 -13.29
CA PRO A 124 9.16 -11.34 -14.23
C PRO A 124 8.95 -10.43 -15.42
N ARG A 125 10.02 -9.74 -15.80
CA ARG A 125 9.90 -8.82 -16.91
C ARG A 125 10.01 -9.58 -18.21
N GLY A 126 9.46 -9.00 -19.23
CA GLY A 126 9.66 -9.46 -20.57
C GLY A 126 8.96 -10.72 -20.95
N ARG A 127 8.07 -11.19 -20.10
CA ARG A 127 7.47 -12.33 -20.47
C ARG A 127 6.13 -12.16 -20.70
N HIS A 128 5.69 -12.16 -21.21
CA HIS A 128 4.50 -12.04 -21.59
C HIS A 128 3.87 -11.53 -21.65
#